data_765e134cdc08926a7572ee41204c5bfe
#
_entry.id   765e134cdc08926a7572ee41204c5bfe
#
_cell.length_a   1.000
_cell.length_b   1.000
_cell.length_c   1.000
_cell.angle_alpha   90.00
_cell.angle_beta   90.00
_cell.angle_gamma   90.00
#
_symmetry.space_group_name_H-M   'P 1'
#
loop_
_entity.id
_entity.type
_entity.pdbx_description
1 polymer ?
#
loop_
_entity_poly.entity_id
_entity_poly.type
_entity_poly.pdbx_seq_one_letter_code
_entity_poly.pdbx_strand_id
1 'polypeptide(L)'
;MARRFGSFDESDVRVRPGKGSRPRTKDRPKHKDAKFGMVITKDRGRWGVALDDGPRVTAMRARELGRTAIEVGDRVGVVGDTSGKKDTLARIVKLEERTSVLRRTADDTDPYERIVVANADQMLIVTAVADPPPRSGFVERALIAAFVGNIHPIL
;
A
#
# COMPACT_ATOMS: atom_id res chain seq x y z
N MET A 1 59.05 -18.50 -27.91
CA MET A 1 59.18 -18.26 -26.46
C MET A 1 57.79 -18.43 -25.83
N ALA A 2 57.54 -19.57 -25.19
CA ALA A 2 56.26 -19.85 -24.50
C ALA A 2 56.31 -19.24 -23.13
N ARG A 3 55.32 -18.37 -22.80
CA ARG A 3 55.15 -17.83 -21.41
C ARG A 3 54.62 -18.97 -20.56
N ARG A 4 55.40 -19.38 -19.52
CA ARG A 4 54.94 -20.25 -18.46
C ARG A 4 53.82 -19.55 -17.71
N PHE A 5 52.61 -20.09 -17.75
CA PHE A 5 51.57 -19.76 -16.79
C PHE A 5 51.96 -20.39 -15.46
N GLY A 6 52.29 -19.57 -14.47
CA GLY A 6 52.51 -20.02 -13.10
C GLY A 6 51.21 -20.67 -12.57
N SER A 7 51.39 -21.75 -11.80
CA SER A 7 50.28 -22.38 -11.10
C SER A 7 49.71 -21.37 -10.10
N PHE A 8 48.43 -21.01 -10.25
CA PHE A 8 47.73 -20.25 -9.23
C PHE A 8 47.52 -21.15 -8.02
N ASP A 9 48.00 -20.70 -6.85
CA ASP A 9 47.79 -21.36 -5.57
C ASP A 9 46.68 -20.62 -4.82
N GLU A 10 46.00 -21.32 -3.90
CA GLU A 10 44.90 -20.72 -3.07
C GLU A 10 45.36 -19.49 -2.28
N SER A 11 46.65 -19.34 -2.03
CA SER A 11 47.24 -18.16 -1.41
C SER A 11 47.20 -16.88 -2.29
N ASP A 12 46.99 -17.04 -3.61
CA ASP A 12 46.92 -15.92 -4.56
C ASP A 12 45.54 -15.29 -4.60
N VAL A 13 44.53 -15.90 -4.00
CA VAL A 13 43.16 -15.41 -3.92
C VAL A 13 43.07 -14.34 -2.83
N ARG A 14 43.36 -13.10 -3.16
CA ARG A 14 43.05 -11.96 -2.32
C ARG A 14 41.55 -11.70 -2.34
N VAL A 15 40.82 -12.34 -1.42
CA VAL A 15 39.46 -11.96 -1.10
C VAL A 15 39.50 -10.57 -0.47
N ARG A 16 39.23 -9.53 -1.26
CA ARG A 16 38.95 -8.21 -0.69
C ARG A 16 37.68 -8.32 0.13
N PRO A 17 37.71 -8.17 1.46
CA PRO A 17 36.47 -8.09 2.22
C PRO A 17 35.67 -6.94 1.63
N GLY A 18 34.46 -7.25 1.12
CA GLY A 18 33.55 -6.26 0.61
C GLY A 18 33.40 -5.16 1.62
N LYS A 19 33.58 -3.88 1.22
CA LYS A 19 33.42 -2.74 2.09
C LYS A 19 32.08 -2.86 2.83
N GLY A 20 32.16 -3.42 4.07
CA GLY A 20 31.15 -3.27 5.10
C GLY A 20 29.73 -3.55 4.69
N SER A 21 29.37 -4.82 4.49
CA SER A 21 28.04 -5.22 4.88
C SER A 21 28.00 -5.23 6.42
N ARG A 22 27.78 -4.07 7.03
CA ARG A 22 27.31 -4.03 8.42
C ARG A 22 26.11 -4.96 8.46
N PRO A 23 26.04 -5.94 9.40
CA PRO A 23 24.84 -6.73 9.58
C PRO A 23 23.69 -5.72 9.65
N ARG A 24 22.76 -5.78 8.69
CA ARG A 24 21.56 -4.98 8.78
C ARG A 24 20.80 -5.54 9.97
N THR A 25 20.96 -4.91 11.11
CA THR A 25 20.13 -5.16 12.26
C THR A 25 18.71 -5.04 11.80
N LYS A 26 17.93 -6.11 11.94
CA LYS A 26 16.50 -6.13 11.58
C LYS A 26 15.64 -5.30 12.56
N ASP A 27 16.26 -4.45 13.37
CA ASP A 27 15.57 -3.55 14.28
C ASP A 27 14.82 -2.50 13.47
N ARG A 28 13.55 -2.82 13.19
CA ARG A 28 12.64 -1.87 12.58
C ARG A 28 12.32 -0.81 13.64
N PRO A 29 12.49 0.48 13.33
CA PRO A 29 12.12 1.53 14.27
C PRO A 29 10.64 1.40 14.64
N LYS A 30 10.34 1.45 15.92
CA LYS A 30 8.96 1.24 16.44
C LYS A 30 8.02 2.41 16.15
N HIS A 31 8.51 3.50 15.55
CA HIS A 31 7.74 4.71 15.19
C HIS A 31 6.64 5.07 16.21
N LYS A 32 7.05 5.23 17.47
CA LYS A 32 6.13 5.54 18.58
C LYS A 32 5.41 6.88 18.39
N ASP A 33 6.07 7.80 17.71
CA ASP A 33 5.59 9.17 17.45
C ASP A 33 4.81 9.28 16.12
N ALA A 34 4.39 8.16 15.53
CA ALA A 34 3.60 8.19 14.32
C ALA A 34 2.21 8.79 14.60
N LYS A 35 1.84 9.79 13.81
CA LYS A 35 0.48 10.32 13.78
C LYS A 35 -0.39 9.44 12.92
N PHE A 36 -1.62 9.20 13.34
CA PHE A 36 -2.55 8.36 12.59
C PHE A 36 -3.50 9.20 11.74
N GLY A 37 -3.99 8.60 10.67
CA GLY A 37 -4.92 9.22 9.77
C GLY A 37 -5.43 8.24 8.73
N MET A 38 -6.35 8.70 7.89
CA MET A 38 -6.97 7.93 6.83
C MET A 38 -6.44 8.36 5.46
N VAL A 39 -6.14 7.41 4.61
CA VAL A 39 -5.79 7.66 3.21
C VAL A 39 -7.04 8.10 2.45
N ILE A 40 -7.01 9.31 1.88
CA ILE A 40 -8.12 9.90 1.14
C ILE A 40 -7.87 9.98 -0.37
N THR A 41 -6.60 10.00 -0.79
CA THR A 41 -6.23 10.00 -2.21
C THR A 41 -4.99 9.15 -2.45
N LYS A 42 -4.90 8.60 -3.66
CA LYS A 42 -3.74 7.83 -4.13
C LYS A 42 -3.39 8.28 -5.54
N ASP A 43 -2.19 8.78 -5.73
CA ASP A 43 -1.67 9.16 -7.05
C ASP A 43 -0.18 8.84 -7.17
N ARG A 44 0.19 8.05 -8.17
CA ARG A 44 1.58 7.76 -8.61
C ARG A 44 2.59 7.55 -7.47
N GLY A 45 2.22 6.75 -6.46
CA GLY A 45 3.10 6.45 -5.32
C GLY A 45 3.15 7.53 -4.24
N ARG A 46 2.21 8.48 -4.30
CA ARG A 46 1.93 9.44 -3.24
C ARG A 46 0.53 9.23 -2.72
N TRP A 47 0.33 9.43 -1.44
CA TRP A 47 -0.93 9.27 -0.74
C TRP A 47 -1.28 10.54 -0.01
N GLY A 48 -2.48 11.05 -0.23
CA GLY A 48 -3.06 12.09 0.61
C GLY A 48 -3.65 11.44 1.85
N VAL A 49 -3.22 11.90 3.01
CA VAL A 49 -3.66 11.38 4.32
C VAL A 49 -4.32 12.51 5.10
N ALA A 50 -5.55 12.30 5.53
CA ALA A 50 -6.21 13.16 6.51
C ALA A 50 -5.81 12.67 7.90
N LEU A 51 -5.06 13.47 8.63
CA LEU A 51 -4.67 13.14 10.00
C LEU A 51 -5.85 13.31 10.95
N ASP A 52 -5.92 12.50 12.01
CA ASP A 52 -7.02 12.51 12.96
C ASP A 52 -7.12 13.84 13.75
N ASP A 53 -5.98 14.44 14.02
CA ASP A 53 -5.82 15.65 14.83
C ASP A 53 -5.20 16.82 14.09
N GLY A 54 -5.18 16.76 12.76
CA GLY A 54 -4.40 17.73 12.01
C GLY A 54 -4.78 17.92 10.55
N PRO A 55 -3.91 18.56 9.79
CA PRO A 55 -4.13 18.88 8.39
C PRO A 55 -4.06 17.62 7.51
N ARG A 56 -4.46 17.80 6.25
CA ARG A 56 -4.17 16.84 5.20
C ARG A 56 -2.71 16.94 4.80
N VAL A 57 -2.04 15.78 4.73
CA VAL A 57 -0.62 15.69 4.38
C VAL A 57 -0.44 14.82 3.15
N THR A 58 0.57 15.12 2.35
CA THR A 58 1.04 14.23 1.29
C THR A 58 2.11 13.32 1.86
N ALA A 59 1.98 12.02 1.65
CA ALA A 59 2.92 11.04 2.18
C ALA A 59 3.41 10.08 1.10
N MET A 60 4.58 9.50 1.32
CA MET A 60 5.11 8.40 0.53
C MET A 60 5.23 7.14 1.39
N ARG A 61 5.21 5.97 0.78
CA ARG A 61 5.39 4.71 1.48
C ARG A 61 6.84 4.53 1.96
N ALA A 62 7.01 4.16 3.22
CA ALA A 62 8.32 3.81 3.75
C ALA A 62 8.81 2.48 3.15
N ARG A 63 10.13 2.33 3.02
CA ARG A 63 10.76 1.10 2.52
C ARG A 63 10.42 -0.12 3.38
N GLU A 64 10.16 0.08 4.65
CA GLU A 64 9.82 -0.94 5.63
C GLU A 64 8.52 -1.67 5.31
N LEU A 65 7.56 -0.99 4.69
CA LEU A 65 6.30 -1.56 4.23
C LEU A 65 6.43 -2.40 2.95
N GLY A 66 7.61 -2.38 2.32
CA GLY A 66 7.89 -3.19 1.14
C GLY A 66 6.90 -2.95 0.00
N ARG A 67 6.26 -4.01 -0.49
CA ARG A 67 5.26 -3.96 -1.56
C ARG A 67 3.81 -3.94 -1.07
N THR A 68 3.59 -3.73 0.24
CA THR A 68 2.24 -3.68 0.80
C THR A 68 1.38 -2.67 0.05
N ALA A 69 0.23 -3.11 -0.44
CA ALA A 69 -0.71 -2.23 -1.11
C ALA A 69 -1.38 -1.31 -0.08
N ILE A 70 -1.26 -0.01 -0.31
CA ILE A 70 -1.95 1.03 0.46
C ILE A 70 -3.00 1.63 -0.44
N GLU A 71 -4.25 1.63 0.01
CA GLU A 71 -5.41 2.03 -0.77
C GLU A 71 -6.20 3.14 -0.05
N VAL A 72 -7.13 3.75 -0.77
CA VAL A 72 -8.04 4.74 -0.19
C VAL A 72 -8.87 4.08 0.90
N GLY A 73 -9.04 4.77 2.03
CA GLY A 73 -9.71 4.27 3.23
C GLY A 73 -8.79 3.59 4.23
N ASP A 74 -7.54 3.26 3.87
CA ASP A 74 -6.59 2.67 4.82
C ASP A 74 -6.28 3.60 5.99
N ARG A 75 -6.26 3.03 7.19
CA ARG A 75 -5.74 3.68 8.40
C ARG A 75 -4.22 3.50 8.44
N VAL A 76 -3.51 4.60 8.50
CA VAL A 76 -2.04 4.61 8.40
C VAL A 76 -1.38 5.46 9.48
N GLY A 77 -0.21 5.03 9.92
CA GLY A 77 0.67 5.84 10.76
C GLY A 77 1.72 6.55 9.92
N VAL A 78 1.84 7.86 10.12
CA VAL A 78 2.72 8.76 9.33
C VAL A 78 3.74 9.39 10.24
N VAL A 79 4.96 9.55 9.73
CA VAL A 79 6.07 10.28 10.39
C VAL A 79 6.69 11.28 9.42
N GLY A 80 7.50 12.19 9.96
CA GLY A 80 8.18 13.24 9.18
C GLY A 80 7.40 14.55 9.22
N ASP A 81 7.41 15.31 8.13
CA ASP A 81 6.70 16.58 8.09
C ASP A 81 5.20 16.38 7.96
N THR A 82 4.50 16.53 9.06
CA THR A 82 3.04 16.43 9.15
C THR A 82 2.35 17.79 9.23
N SER A 83 3.02 18.86 8.82
CA SER A 83 2.46 20.22 8.84
C SER A 83 1.37 20.48 7.80
N GLY A 84 1.33 19.68 6.74
CA GLY A 84 0.39 19.86 5.62
C GLY A 84 0.72 21.06 4.72
N LYS A 85 1.89 21.67 4.88
CA LYS A 85 2.35 22.76 4.02
C LYS A 85 2.60 22.28 2.59
N LYS A 86 2.51 23.20 1.64
CA LYS A 86 2.84 22.92 0.24
C LYS A 86 4.26 22.39 0.13
N ASP A 87 4.46 21.40 -0.73
CA ASP A 87 5.75 20.76 -1.02
C ASP A 87 6.40 20.01 0.17
N THR A 88 5.66 19.77 1.25
CA THR A 88 6.10 18.88 2.34
C THR A 88 5.72 17.43 2.04
N LEU A 89 6.54 16.50 2.52
CA LEU A 89 6.35 15.08 2.27
C LEU A 89 6.54 14.28 3.56
N ALA A 90 5.47 13.68 4.02
CA ALA A 90 5.47 12.75 5.13
C ALA A 90 5.81 11.31 4.66
N ARG A 91 5.87 10.37 5.58
CA ARG A 91 6.17 8.97 5.29
C ARG A 91 5.24 8.04 6.03
N ILE A 92 4.53 7.18 5.29
CA ILE A 92 3.68 6.12 5.85
C ILE A 92 4.60 4.99 6.33
N VAL A 93 4.55 4.70 7.63
CA VAL A 93 5.39 3.70 8.30
C VAL A 93 4.60 2.55 8.92
N LYS A 94 3.29 2.74 9.10
CA LYS A 94 2.38 1.71 9.61
C LYS A 94 1.13 1.65 8.74
N LEU A 95 0.60 0.45 8.58
CA LEU A 95 -0.72 0.17 8.03
C LEU A 95 -1.48 -0.60 9.10
N GLU A 96 -2.66 -0.12 9.48
CA GLU A 96 -3.53 -0.82 10.42
C GLU A 96 -4.33 -1.92 9.73
N GLU A 97 -4.88 -2.83 10.50
CA GLU A 97 -5.73 -3.89 10.01
C GLU A 97 -7.03 -3.32 9.44
N ARG A 98 -7.46 -3.86 8.32
CA ARG A 98 -8.67 -3.44 7.64
C ARG A 98 -9.88 -4.12 8.22
N THR A 99 -10.95 -3.36 8.49
CA THR A 99 -12.24 -3.87 8.95
C THR A 99 -13.12 -4.35 7.80
N SER A 100 -12.97 -3.71 6.64
CA SER A 100 -13.69 -4.06 5.41
C SER A 100 -12.82 -3.81 4.18
N VAL A 101 -13.09 -4.51 3.08
CA VAL A 101 -12.32 -4.38 1.85
C VAL A 101 -13.19 -4.64 0.63
N LEU A 102 -13.37 -3.64 -0.22
CA LEU A 102 -13.96 -3.86 -1.54
C LEU A 102 -12.87 -4.29 -2.52
N ARG A 103 -13.06 -5.45 -3.14
CA ARG A 103 -12.14 -6.02 -4.13
C ARG A 103 -12.78 -6.04 -5.51
N ARG A 104 -11.95 -5.97 -6.51
CA ARG A 104 -12.34 -6.12 -7.92
C ARG A 104 -11.33 -7.01 -8.61
N THR A 105 -11.80 -8.00 -9.35
CA THR A 105 -10.99 -8.69 -10.37
C THR A 105 -10.73 -7.71 -11.51
N ALA A 106 -9.49 -7.67 -11.99
CA ALA A 106 -9.12 -6.77 -13.08
C ALA A 106 -9.71 -7.25 -14.41
N ASP A 107 -9.80 -8.55 -14.58
CA ASP A 107 -10.33 -9.21 -15.77
C ASP A 107 -10.76 -10.64 -15.38
N ASP A 108 -11.68 -11.27 -16.12
CA ASP A 108 -12.13 -12.64 -15.86
C ASP A 108 -11.00 -13.68 -15.95
N THR A 109 -9.88 -13.30 -16.57
CA THR A 109 -8.68 -14.12 -16.72
C THR A 109 -7.56 -13.77 -15.73
N ASP A 110 -7.65 -12.65 -15.01
CA ASP A 110 -6.64 -12.22 -14.05
C ASP A 110 -6.97 -12.77 -12.64
N PRO A 111 -6.20 -13.71 -12.10
CA PRO A 111 -6.44 -14.27 -10.77
C PRO A 111 -6.19 -13.26 -9.63
N TYR A 112 -5.64 -12.07 -9.94
CA TYR A 112 -5.30 -11.09 -8.94
C TYR A 112 -6.44 -10.12 -8.67
N GLU A 113 -7.04 -10.25 -7.50
CA GLU A 113 -7.98 -9.26 -6.99
C GLU A 113 -7.25 -7.97 -6.59
N ARG A 114 -7.77 -6.85 -7.05
CA ARG A 114 -7.28 -5.52 -6.64
C ARG A 114 -8.22 -4.92 -5.62
N ILE A 115 -7.63 -4.37 -4.57
CA ILE A 115 -8.37 -3.62 -3.57
C ILE A 115 -8.76 -2.27 -4.18
N VAL A 116 -10.03 -1.94 -4.14
CA VAL A 116 -10.60 -0.67 -4.63
C VAL A 116 -10.67 0.34 -3.50
N VAL A 117 -11.20 -0.08 -2.36
CA VAL A 117 -11.33 0.74 -1.15
C VAL A 117 -11.22 -0.15 0.09
N ALA A 118 -10.67 0.40 1.18
CA ALA A 118 -10.60 -0.24 2.48
C ALA A 118 -11.45 0.53 3.50
N ASN A 119 -11.86 -0.17 4.56
CA ASN A 119 -12.56 0.41 5.71
C ASN A 119 -13.82 1.22 5.34
N ALA A 120 -14.52 0.80 4.28
CA ALA A 120 -15.82 1.37 3.93
C ALA A 120 -16.91 0.72 4.78
N ASP A 121 -17.76 1.51 5.42
CA ASP A 121 -18.88 1.01 6.22
C ASP A 121 -20.07 0.64 5.34
N GLN A 122 -20.29 1.42 4.28
CA GLN A 122 -21.47 1.30 3.41
C GLN A 122 -21.09 1.37 1.94
N MET A 123 -21.84 0.65 1.10
CA MET A 123 -21.75 0.66 -0.35
C MET A 123 -23.08 1.06 -0.96
N LEU A 124 -23.13 2.26 -1.53
CA LEU A 124 -24.33 2.72 -2.23
C LEU A 124 -24.32 2.18 -3.67
N ILE A 125 -25.34 1.39 -3.98
CA ILE A 125 -25.58 0.81 -5.31
C ILE A 125 -26.62 1.67 -6.02
N VAL A 126 -26.19 2.44 -7.01
CA VAL A 126 -27.09 3.36 -7.73
C VAL A 126 -27.48 2.75 -9.08
N THR A 127 -28.79 2.66 -9.33
CA THR A 127 -29.37 2.21 -10.59
C THR A 127 -30.40 3.21 -11.09
N ALA A 128 -30.53 3.32 -12.42
CA ALA A 128 -31.62 4.06 -12.99
C ALA A 128 -32.94 3.29 -12.79
N VAL A 129 -34.05 4.03 -12.62
CA VAL A 129 -35.37 3.43 -12.40
C VAL A 129 -36.00 2.93 -13.72
N ALA A 130 -35.77 3.66 -14.82
CA ALA A 130 -36.47 3.42 -16.08
C ALA A 130 -35.54 3.23 -17.29
N ASP A 131 -34.58 4.12 -17.51
CA ASP A 131 -33.71 4.10 -18.69
C ASP A 131 -32.25 4.36 -18.35
N PRO A 132 -31.37 3.37 -18.48
CA PRO A 132 -31.67 1.96 -18.77
C PRO A 132 -32.40 1.27 -17.59
N PRO A 133 -33.21 0.22 -17.84
CA PRO A 133 -33.86 -0.50 -16.76
C PRO A 133 -32.83 -1.17 -15.82
N PRO A 134 -33.16 -1.30 -14.53
CA PRO A 134 -32.27 -1.94 -13.56
C PRO A 134 -31.82 -3.32 -14.03
N ARG A 135 -30.53 -3.59 -14.00
CA ARG A 135 -29.98 -4.91 -14.35
C ARG A 135 -29.77 -5.72 -13.09
N SER A 136 -30.58 -6.74 -12.84
CA SER A 136 -30.49 -7.61 -11.66
C SER A 136 -29.09 -8.18 -11.48
N GLY A 137 -28.46 -8.70 -12.53
CA GLY A 137 -27.14 -9.27 -12.45
C GLY A 137 -26.02 -8.27 -12.05
N PHE A 138 -26.21 -6.96 -12.28
CA PHE A 138 -25.30 -5.94 -11.74
C PHE A 138 -25.52 -5.78 -10.24
N VAL A 139 -26.77 -5.65 -9.82
CA VAL A 139 -27.13 -5.50 -8.40
C VAL A 139 -26.68 -6.71 -7.58
N GLU A 140 -26.93 -7.92 -8.06
CA GLU A 140 -26.51 -9.16 -7.41
C GLU A 140 -24.99 -9.24 -7.22
N ARG A 141 -24.21 -8.94 -8.26
CA ARG A 141 -22.74 -8.92 -8.14
C ARG A 141 -22.26 -7.86 -7.17
N ALA A 142 -22.89 -6.68 -7.15
CA ALA A 142 -22.55 -5.62 -6.22
C ALA A 142 -22.87 -6.03 -4.77
N LEU A 143 -24.01 -6.67 -4.52
CA LEU A 143 -24.39 -7.20 -3.22
C LEU A 143 -23.39 -8.26 -2.73
N ILE A 144 -23.03 -9.22 -3.59
CA ILE A 144 -22.03 -10.25 -3.26
C ILE A 144 -20.71 -9.60 -2.89
N ALA A 145 -20.22 -8.64 -3.68
CA ALA A 145 -18.97 -7.94 -3.40
C ALA A 145 -19.01 -7.19 -2.07
N ALA A 146 -20.13 -6.56 -1.74
CA ALA A 146 -20.32 -5.87 -0.48
C ALA A 146 -20.28 -6.85 0.71
N PHE A 147 -21.04 -7.94 0.66
CA PHE A 147 -21.07 -8.94 1.73
C PHE A 147 -19.71 -9.62 1.93
N VAL A 148 -19.06 -10.03 0.85
CA VAL A 148 -17.71 -10.63 0.92
C VAL A 148 -16.69 -9.64 1.49
N GLY A 149 -16.87 -8.36 1.18
CA GLY A 149 -16.00 -7.27 1.66
C GLY A 149 -16.31 -6.79 3.09
N ASN A 150 -17.32 -7.34 3.76
CA ASN A 150 -17.84 -6.88 5.05
C ASN A 150 -18.31 -5.41 4.99
N ILE A 151 -19.03 -5.04 3.94
CA ILE A 151 -19.55 -3.70 3.69
C ILE A 151 -21.09 -3.79 3.64
N HIS A 152 -21.78 -2.85 4.30
CA HIS A 152 -23.24 -2.81 4.30
C HIS A 152 -23.75 -2.23 2.98
N PRO A 153 -24.49 -2.99 2.14
CA PRO A 153 -25.04 -2.49 0.88
C PRO A 153 -26.31 -1.67 1.08
N ILE A 154 -26.45 -0.61 0.32
CA ILE A 154 -27.65 0.23 0.22
C ILE A 154 -28.01 0.35 -1.25
N LEU A 155 -29.26 0.03 -1.63
CA LEU A 155 -29.79 0.13 -2.98
C LEU A 155 -30.71 1.33 -3.10
#